data_352d3222efcccbdb56dcc19afbcdfe2f
#
_entry.id   352d3222efcccbdb56dcc19afbcdfe2f
#
_cell.length_a   1.000
_cell.length_b   1.000
_cell.length_c   1.000
_cell.angle_alpha   90.00
_cell.angle_beta   90.00
_cell.angle_gamma   90.00
#
_symmetry.space_group_name_H-M   'P 1'
#
loop_
_entity.id
_entity.type
_entity.pdbx_description
1 polymer ?
#
loop_
_entity_poly.entity_id
_entity_poly.type
_entity_poly.pdbx_seq_one_letter_code
_entity_poly.pdbx_strand_id
1 'polypeptide(L)'
;DEAEAKAAPADCVPVAATDPLYILYTSGTTGQPKGVVRDNGGHAVALKWTMKAVYDTDPGDVYWAASDVGWVVGHSYIVYAPLLQGCTTILYEGKPVGTPDAGAFWRVIADHGVKMLFTAPTAFRAIKREDPNAELMRKYDLSRFKILFLAGERTDPDTLHWAENALKRPVIDHWWQTETGWPIASNCMGLHRFPIKPGSPTKAVPGWQVDVLDDAKAIVKAGTIGSICCKLPLPPGTLPTLWNADQRYKDAYLAEFPGYYKTADAGYKDEDGYLYIMARTDDIINVAGHRLSTGAMEEVLASHPDVAECAVIGVADALKGQVPLGFLLLKAGVKRASEDVARDVVQMV
;
A
#
# COMPACT_ATOMS: atom_id res chain seq x y z
N ASP A 1 -9.37 28.73 16.71
CA ASP A 1 -10.80 28.70 17.01
C ASP A 1 -11.10 29.08 18.46
N GLU A 2 -12.39 29.04 18.88
CA GLU A 2 -12.80 29.54 20.20
C GLU A 2 -12.17 28.74 21.37
N ALA A 3 -12.01 27.43 21.23
CA ALA A 3 -11.34 26.60 22.23
C ALA A 3 -9.84 26.92 22.31
N GLU A 4 -9.20 27.09 21.18
CA GLU A 4 -7.79 27.45 21.07
C GLU A 4 -7.51 28.86 21.67
N ALA A 5 -8.39 29.83 21.39
CA ALA A 5 -8.26 31.17 21.93
C ALA A 5 -8.38 31.25 23.46
N LYS A 6 -9.01 30.24 24.08
CA LYS A 6 -9.17 30.11 25.54
C LYS A 6 -8.17 29.18 26.19
N ALA A 7 -7.38 28.45 25.40
CA ALA A 7 -6.40 27.49 25.92
C ALA A 7 -5.16 28.23 26.48
N ALA A 8 -4.66 27.72 27.62
CA ALA A 8 -3.36 28.12 28.12
C ALA A 8 -2.27 27.24 27.52
N PRO A 9 -1.05 27.77 27.29
CA PRO A 9 0.10 26.94 26.95
C PRO A 9 0.31 25.82 27.95
N ALA A 10 0.65 24.64 27.45
CA ALA A 10 1.00 23.48 28.29
C ALA A 10 2.39 22.98 27.90
N ASP A 11 3.17 22.57 28.88
CA ASP A 11 4.47 21.93 28.64
C ASP A 11 4.29 20.54 28.04
N CYS A 12 5.28 20.11 27.24
CA CYS A 12 5.31 18.74 26.75
C CYS A 12 5.58 17.76 27.89
N VAL A 13 4.92 16.60 27.84
CA VAL A 13 5.18 15.50 28.78
C VAL A 13 6.40 14.71 28.28
N PRO A 14 7.50 14.63 29.05
CA PRO A 14 8.63 13.77 28.72
C PRO A 14 8.23 12.30 28.73
N VAL A 15 8.58 11.55 27.68
CA VAL A 15 8.31 10.12 27.56
C VAL A 15 9.58 9.38 27.15
N ALA A 16 9.67 8.09 27.49
CA ALA A 16 10.76 7.24 27.00
C ALA A 16 10.54 6.89 25.51
N ALA A 17 11.62 6.60 24.80
CA ALA A 17 11.56 6.18 23.41
C ALA A 17 10.71 4.92 23.19
N THR A 18 10.64 4.07 24.21
CA THR A 18 9.88 2.82 24.23
C THR A 18 8.43 2.97 24.70
N ASP A 19 8.05 4.15 25.22
CA ASP A 19 6.67 4.37 25.64
C ASP A 19 5.73 4.35 24.43
N PRO A 20 4.49 3.85 24.59
CA PRO A 20 3.50 3.88 23.52
C PRO A 20 3.16 5.31 23.10
N LEU A 21 3.20 5.56 21.80
CA LEU A 21 2.74 6.80 21.18
C LEU A 21 1.23 6.76 20.90
N TYR A 22 0.80 5.67 20.27
CA TYR A 22 -0.61 5.41 20.00
C TYR A 22 -0.88 3.91 19.83
N ILE A 23 -2.16 3.55 19.86
CA ILE A 23 -2.65 2.21 19.56
C ILE A 23 -3.63 2.34 18.42
N LEU A 24 -3.35 1.66 17.30
CA LEU A 24 -4.23 1.64 16.14
C LEU A 24 -4.85 0.25 15.98
N TYR A 25 -6.18 0.19 16.02
CA TYR A 25 -6.89 -1.06 15.84
C TYR A 25 -7.08 -1.40 14.36
N THR A 26 -6.76 -2.65 14.02
CA THR A 26 -7.00 -3.22 12.68
C THR A 26 -7.97 -4.39 12.77
N SER A 27 -8.68 -4.67 11.66
CA SER A 27 -9.47 -5.89 11.54
C SER A 27 -8.53 -7.11 11.61
N GLY A 28 -8.79 -8.03 12.54
CA GLY A 28 -8.06 -9.30 12.59
C GLY A 28 -8.71 -10.32 11.66
N THR A 29 -7.93 -11.15 10.98
CA THR A 29 -8.41 -12.30 10.19
C THR A 29 -9.24 -13.29 11.03
N THR A 30 -9.08 -13.27 12.35
CA THR A 30 -9.83 -14.09 13.32
C THR A 30 -11.11 -13.42 13.84
N GLY A 31 -11.54 -12.31 13.23
CA GLY A 31 -12.76 -11.58 13.63
C GLY A 31 -12.61 -10.64 14.83
N GLN A 32 -11.54 -10.76 15.62
CA GLN A 32 -11.29 -9.82 16.73
C GLN A 32 -10.25 -8.76 16.30
N PRO A 33 -10.52 -7.45 16.51
CA PRO A 33 -9.59 -6.39 16.25
C PRO A 33 -8.26 -6.58 16.98
N LYS A 34 -7.17 -6.10 16.36
CA LYS A 34 -5.80 -6.11 16.91
C LYS A 34 -5.37 -4.68 17.17
N GLY A 35 -5.05 -4.34 18.40
CA GLY A 35 -4.51 -3.03 18.76
C GLY A 35 -3.00 -2.99 18.52
N VAL A 36 -2.59 -2.46 17.38
CA VAL A 36 -1.16 -2.31 17.03
C VAL A 36 -0.57 -1.19 17.86
N VAL A 37 0.40 -1.51 18.71
CA VAL A 37 1.12 -0.52 19.51
C VAL A 37 2.21 0.11 18.66
N ARG A 38 2.38 1.43 18.79
CA ARG A 38 3.48 2.17 18.19
C ARG A 38 4.27 2.87 19.27
N ASP A 39 5.60 2.70 19.27
CA ASP A 39 6.50 3.38 20.20
C ASP A 39 6.86 4.80 19.72
N ASN A 40 7.32 5.65 20.64
CA ASN A 40 7.68 7.03 20.34
C ASN A 40 8.98 7.12 19.53
N GLY A 41 10.06 6.58 20.05
CA GLY A 41 11.40 6.81 19.52
C GLY A 41 11.67 6.08 18.22
N GLY A 42 11.31 4.79 18.16
CA GLY A 42 11.48 4.00 16.95
C GLY A 42 10.68 4.56 15.79
N HIS A 43 9.43 4.95 16.06
CA HIS A 43 8.56 5.57 15.06
C HIS A 43 9.12 6.90 14.54
N ALA A 44 9.55 7.80 15.44
CA ALA A 44 10.14 9.08 15.06
C ALA A 44 11.39 8.91 14.18
N VAL A 45 12.29 7.98 14.54
CA VAL A 45 13.50 7.70 13.76
C VAL A 45 13.16 7.17 12.36
N ALA A 46 12.28 6.17 12.29
CA ALA A 46 11.89 5.57 11.02
C ALA A 46 11.21 6.58 10.09
N LEU A 47 10.26 7.37 10.61
CA LEU A 47 9.55 8.35 9.81
C LEU A 47 10.46 9.47 9.32
N LYS A 48 11.29 10.03 10.19
CA LYS A 48 12.24 11.06 9.78
C LYS A 48 13.19 10.57 8.71
N TRP A 49 13.68 9.35 8.85
CA TRP A 49 14.57 8.73 7.87
C TRP A 49 13.85 8.49 6.53
N THR A 50 12.62 7.95 6.54
CA THR A 50 11.88 7.64 5.31
C THR A 50 11.52 8.90 4.53
N MET A 51 11.23 10.02 5.19
CA MET A 51 10.93 11.27 4.50
C MET A 51 12.08 11.72 3.60
N LYS A 52 13.33 11.57 4.05
CA LYS A 52 14.49 11.87 3.21
C LYS A 52 14.83 10.72 2.27
N ALA A 53 15.00 9.52 2.79
CA ALA A 53 15.55 8.39 2.04
C ALA A 53 14.56 7.82 1.00
N VAL A 54 13.30 7.65 1.38
CA VAL A 54 12.27 7.07 0.49
C VAL A 54 11.63 8.14 -0.36
N TYR A 55 11.13 9.22 0.28
CA TYR A 55 10.28 10.22 -0.38
C TYR A 55 11.03 11.41 -0.95
N ASP A 56 12.35 11.51 -0.75
CA ASP A 56 13.21 12.58 -1.27
C ASP A 56 12.74 14.00 -0.89
N THR A 57 12.30 14.16 0.38
CA THR A 57 11.83 15.43 0.89
C THR A 57 12.85 16.12 1.78
N ASP A 58 12.85 17.46 1.74
CA ASP A 58 13.67 18.33 2.58
C ASP A 58 12.77 19.27 3.40
N PRO A 59 13.30 19.84 4.52
CA PRO A 59 12.57 20.87 5.26
C PRO A 59 12.11 22.00 4.34
N GLY A 60 10.85 22.41 4.50
CA GLY A 60 10.21 23.42 3.66
C GLY A 60 9.51 22.90 2.40
N ASP A 61 9.71 21.64 2.03
CA ASP A 61 8.93 21.03 0.95
C ASP A 61 7.45 20.87 1.34
N VAL A 62 6.57 20.92 0.37
CA VAL A 62 5.15 20.61 0.55
C VAL A 62 4.91 19.15 0.20
N TYR A 63 4.51 18.40 1.20
CA TYR A 63 4.21 16.98 1.15
C TYR A 63 2.70 16.76 1.30
N TRP A 64 2.13 15.88 0.49
CA TRP A 64 0.72 15.55 0.59
C TRP A 64 0.49 14.04 0.57
N ALA A 65 0.00 13.49 1.68
CA ALA A 65 -0.60 12.15 1.70
C ALA A 65 -2.13 12.31 1.62
N ALA A 66 -2.68 12.05 0.42
CA ALA A 66 -4.12 12.09 0.17
C ALA A 66 -4.75 10.77 0.60
N SER A 67 -4.95 10.63 1.90
CA SER A 67 -5.54 9.47 2.57
C SER A 67 -6.34 9.90 3.79
N ASP A 68 -7.07 8.96 4.38
CA ASP A 68 -7.84 9.20 5.59
C ASP A 68 -6.91 9.14 6.82
N VAL A 69 -7.12 10.08 7.77
CA VAL A 69 -6.36 10.15 9.02
C VAL A 69 -6.60 8.98 9.95
N GLY A 70 -7.69 8.24 9.78
CA GLY A 70 -8.03 7.04 10.55
C GLY A 70 -7.17 5.83 10.22
N TRP A 71 -6.48 5.81 9.08
CA TRP A 71 -5.55 4.75 8.70
C TRP A 71 -4.13 5.02 9.19
N VAL A 72 -3.29 3.97 9.20
CA VAL A 72 -1.89 4.12 9.58
C VAL A 72 -1.14 5.16 8.73
N VAL A 73 -1.49 5.29 7.45
CA VAL A 73 -0.93 6.32 6.57
C VAL A 73 -1.24 7.72 7.08
N GLY A 74 -2.42 7.92 7.64
CA GLY A 74 -2.80 9.19 8.25
C GLY A 74 -1.91 9.53 9.45
N HIS A 75 -1.75 8.59 10.37
CA HIS A 75 -0.86 8.77 11.53
C HIS A 75 0.59 8.98 11.08
N SER A 76 1.14 8.04 10.31
CA SER A 76 2.55 8.10 9.90
C SER A 76 2.84 9.27 8.97
N TYR A 77 2.05 9.45 7.89
CA TYR A 77 2.43 10.29 6.74
C TYR A 77 1.52 11.48 6.46
N ILE A 78 0.45 11.70 7.22
CA ILE A 78 -0.23 13.00 7.24
C ILE A 78 0.25 13.82 8.44
N VAL A 79 0.38 13.19 9.62
CA VAL A 79 0.68 13.89 10.87
C VAL A 79 2.16 13.85 11.19
N TYR A 80 2.72 12.69 11.54
CA TYR A 80 4.03 12.63 12.19
C TYR A 80 5.21 12.87 11.22
N ALA A 81 5.31 12.14 10.14
CA ALA A 81 6.48 12.14 9.26
C ALA A 81 6.78 13.53 8.65
N PRO A 82 5.81 14.20 7.99
CA PRO A 82 6.10 15.50 7.39
C PRO A 82 6.48 16.55 8.42
N LEU A 83 5.84 16.56 9.59
CA LEU A 83 6.17 17.51 10.66
C LEU A 83 7.54 17.25 11.26
N LEU A 84 7.92 15.98 11.49
CA LEU A 84 9.26 15.59 11.93
C LEU A 84 10.34 15.97 10.91
N GLN A 85 10.03 15.96 9.63
CA GLN A 85 10.96 16.36 8.58
C GLN A 85 11.07 17.89 8.42
N GLY A 86 10.09 18.64 8.94
CA GLY A 86 9.99 20.09 8.73
C GLY A 86 9.32 20.45 7.39
N CYS A 87 8.51 19.54 6.87
CA CYS A 87 7.70 19.77 5.68
C CYS A 87 6.38 20.45 6.03
N THR A 88 5.77 21.11 5.05
CA THR A 88 4.35 21.46 5.10
C THR A 88 3.54 20.22 4.73
N THR A 89 2.58 19.84 5.56
CA THR A 89 1.62 18.76 5.28
C THR A 89 0.28 19.34 4.86
N ILE A 90 -0.45 18.63 4.00
CA ILE A 90 -1.79 18.98 3.57
C ILE A 90 -2.78 18.00 4.20
N LEU A 91 -3.74 18.55 4.94
CA LEU A 91 -4.93 17.84 5.39
C LEU A 91 -6.08 18.17 4.43
N TYR A 92 -6.53 17.17 3.67
CA TYR A 92 -7.48 17.36 2.58
C TYR A 92 -8.83 16.73 2.91
N GLU A 93 -9.87 17.53 2.92
CA GLU A 93 -11.25 17.12 3.10
C GLU A 93 -11.96 17.07 1.74
N GLY A 94 -11.65 16.09 0.92
CA GLY A 94 -12.22 15.96 -0.42
C GLY A 94 -12.01 14.58 -1.00
N LYS A 95 -12.40 14.41 -2.26
CA LYS A 95 -12.28 13.17 -3.02
C LYS A 95 -11.41 13.39 -4.26
N PRO A 96 -10.82 12.35 -4.83
CA PRO A 96 -10.05 12.47 -6.07
C PRO A 96 -10.93 12.89 -7.27
N VAL A 97 -12.23 12.59 -7.22
CA VAL A 97 -13.24 12.96 -8.22
C VAL A 97 -14.49 13.51 -7.52
N GLY A 98 -15.25 14.39 -8.20
CA GLY A 98 -16.52 14.92 -7.68
C GLY A 98 -16.38 16.02 -6.61
N THR A 99 -15.17 16.63 -6.43
CA THR A 99 -14.94 17.76 -5.50
C THR A 99 -14.13 18.90 -6.13
N PRO A 100 -14.59 19.60 -7.17
CA PRO A 100 -15.86 19.40 -7.89
C PRO A 100 -15.79 18.37 -9.02
N ASP A 101 -14.60 18.03 -9.51
CA ASP A 101 -14.35 17.18 -10.67
C ASP A 101 -13.05 16.35 -10.52
N ALA A 102 -12.62 15.63 -11.55
CA ALA A 102 -11.38 14.85 -11.56
C ALA A 102 -10.10 15.73 -11.60
N GLY A 103 -10.23 17.03 -11.64
CA GLY A 103 -9.12 17.99 -11.51
C GLY A 103 -8.78 18.35 -10.07
N ALA A 104 -9.51 17.82 -9.08
CA ALA A 104 -9.37 18.18 -7.67
C ALA A 104 -7.93 18.02 -7.15
N PHE A 105 -7.29 16.88 -7.43
CA PHE A 105 -5.92 16.64 -7.00
C PHE A 105 -4.91 17.56 -7.68
N TRP A 106 -5.09 17.84 -8.96
CA TRP A 106 -4.22 18.73 -9.73
C TRP A 106 -4.29 20.15 -9.22
N ARG A 107 -5.48 20.62 -8.84
CA ARG A 107 -5.68 21.93 -8.22
C ARG A 107 -4.93 22.03 -6.89
N VAL A 108 -5.10 21.07 -5.99
CA VAL A 108 -4.40 21.07 -4.69
C VAL A 108 -2.87 21.07 -4.89
N ILE A 109 -2.38 20.26 -5.83
CA ILE A 109 -0.94 20.22 -6.15
C ILE A 109 -0.44 21.58 -6.62
N ALA A 110 -1.18 22.22 -7.52
CA ALA A 110 -0.81 23.53 -8.08
C ALA A 110 -0.91 24.64 -7.03
N ASP A 111 -2.05 24.75 -6.35
CA ASP A 111 -2.34 25.84 -5.41
C ASP A 111 -1.37 25.86 -4.22
N HIS A 112 -0.92 24.69 -3.78
CA HIS A 112 -0.01 24.54 -2.64
C HIS A 112 1.43 24.21 -3.03
N GLY A 113 1.73 24.06 -4.31
CA GLY A 113 3.07 23.74 -4.79
C GLY A 113 3.61 22.41 -4.26
N VAL A 114 2.76 21.39 -4.23
CA VAL A 114 3.10 20.06 -3.74
C VAL A 114 4.27 19.47 -4.51
N LYS A 115 5.33 19.06 -3.80
CA LYS A 115 6.48 18.37 -4.38
C LYS A 115 6.19 16.88 -4.56
N MET A 116 5.55 16.26 -3.60
CA MET A 116 5.30 14.82 -3.56
C MET A 116 3.88 14.51 -3.10
N LEU A 117 3.20 13.64 -3.84
CA LEU A 117 1.89 13.08 -3.49
C LEU A 117 2.03 11.60 -3.15
N PHE A 118 1.43 11.20 -2.04
CA PHE A 118 1.20 9.81 -1.68
C PHE A 118 -0.31 9.53 -1.63
N THR A 119 -0.79 8.52 -2.37
CA THR A 119 -2.20 8.14 -2.37
C THR A 119 -2.39 6.65 -2.70
N ALA A 120 -3.64 6.20 -2.81
CA ALA A 120 -3.96 4.83 -3.22
C ALA A 120 -4.13 4.73 -4.75
N PRO A 121 -3.83 3.58 -5.37
CA PRO A 121 -4.09 3.33 -6.80
C PRO A 121 -5.55 3.56 -7.20
N THR A 122 -6.51 3.23 -6.34
CA THR A 122 -7.95 3.50 -6.54
C THR A 122 -8.25 4.97 -6.83
N ALA A 123 -7.53 5.92 -6.22
CA ALA A 123 -7.71 7.34 -6.51
C ALA A 123 -7.35 7.66 -7.96
N PHE A 124 -6.24 7.11 -8.45
CA PHE A 124 -5.79 7.30 -9.82
C PHE A 124 -6.65 6.57 -10.85
N ARG A 125 -7.15 5.37 -10.52
CA ARG A 125 -8.16 4.68 -11.34
C ARG A 125 -9.44 5.52 -11.47
N ALA A 126 -9.91 6.12 -10.40
CA ALA A 126 -11.08 7.00 -10.43
C ALA A 126 -10.85 8.24 -11.31
N ILE A 127 -9.70 8.91 -11.16
CA ILE A 127 -9.34 10.06 -11.98
C ILE A 127 -9.24 9.66 -13.46
N LYS A 128 -8.53 8.57 -13.78
CA LYS A 128 -8.39 8.05 -15.14
C LYS A 128 -9.73 7.72 -15.79
N ARG A 129 -10.67 7.15 -15.03
CA ARG A 129 -12.01 6.83 -15.53
C ARG A 129 -12.79 8.09 -15.93
N GLU A 130 -12.68 9.17 -15.14
CA GLU A 130 -13.42 10.42 -15.39
C GLU A 130 -12.70 11.34 -16.39
N ASP A 131 -11.36 11.30 -16.43
CA ASP A 131 -10.52 12.11 -17.31
C ASP A 131 -9.39 11.27 -17.95
N PRO A 132 -9.73 10.32 -18.84
CA PRO A 132 -8.79 9.37 -19.41
C PRO A 132 -7.63 10.00 -20.19
N ASN A 133 -7.86 11.20 -20.75
CA ASN A 133 -6.86 11.97 -21.50
C ASN A 133 -6.09 12.98 -20.64
N ALA A 134 -6.36 13.04 -19.33
CA ALA A 134 -5.77 14.00 -18.40
C ALA A 134 -5.94 15.47 -18.85
N GLU A 135 -7.09 15.82 -19.41
CA GLU A 135 -7.37 17.18 -19.92
C GLU A 135 -7.52 18.20 -18.79
N LEU A 136 -8.13 17.79 -17.67
CA LEU A 136 -8.27 18.65 -16.50
C LEU A 136 -6.91 18.95 -15.87
N MET A 137 -5.98 17.99 -15.87
CA MET A 137 -4.63 18.17 -15.34
C MET A 137 -3.88 19.29 -16.07
N ARG A 138 -4.06 19.45 -17.39
CA ARG A 138 -3.39 20.48 -18.20
C ARG A 138 -3.76 21.90 -17.84
N LYS A 139 -4.81 22.09 -17.05
CA LYS A 139 -5.26 23.43 -16.59
C LYS A 139 -4.45 23.95 -15.41
N TYR A 140 -3.58 23.12 -14.82
CA TYR A 140 -2.87 23.42 -13.59
C TYR A 140 -1.35 23.39 -13.78
N ASP A 141 -0.64 24.28 -13.11
CA ASP A 141 0.83 24.28 -13.09
C ASP A 141 1.34 23.23 -12.09
N LEU A 142 1.86 22.13 -12.61
CA LEU A 142 2.47 21.05 -11.84
C LEU A 142 4.01 21.09 -11.88
N SER A 143 4.62 22.22 -12.18
CA SER A 143 6.08 22.34 -12.35
C SER A 143 6.87 21.96 -11.08
N ARG A 144 6.31 22.22 -9.91
CA ARG A 144 6.90 21.85 -8.60
C ARG A 144 6.72 20.39 -8.25
N PHE A 145 5.75 19.70 -8.83
CA PHE A 145 5.46 18.29 -8.58
C PHE A 145 6.57 17.39 -9.14
N LYS A 146 7.08 16.47 -8.35
CA LYS A 146 8.23 15.63 -8.71
C LYS A 146 7.94 14.15 -8.71
N ILE A 147 7.14 13.64 -7.78
CA ILE A 147 7.00 12.21 -7.54
C ILE A 147 5.59 11.88 -7.07
N LEU A 148 5.04 10.79 -7.58
CA LEU A 148 3.84 10.14 -7.08
C LEU A 148 4.22 8.82 -6.39
N PHE A 149 3.74 8.62 -5.17
CA PHE A 149 3.81 7.33 -4.47
C PHE A 149 2.42 6.71 -4.34
N LEU A 150 2.33 5.40 -4.59
CA LEU A 150 1.10 4.63 -4.50
C LEU A 150 1.27 3.48 -3.49
N ALA A 151 0.27 3.25 -2.64
CA ALA A 151 0.23 2.11 -1.72
C ALA A 151 -1.20 1.76 -1.29
N GLY A 152 -1.31 0.65 -0.55
CA GLY A 152 -2.58 0.16 0.01
C GLY A 152 -3.15 -1.02 -0.75
N GLU A 153 -2.86 -1.10 -2.02
CA GLU A 153 -3.17 -2.22 -2.91
C GLU A 153 -2.12 -2.26 -4.03
N ARG A 154 -2.04 -3.37 -4.74
CA ARG A 154 -1.16 -3.49 -5.90
C ARG A 154 -1.58 -2.50 -6.98
N THR A 155 -0.62 -1.73 -7.49
CA THR A 155 -0.85 -0.85 -8.64
C THR A 155 -0.84 -1.68 -9.93
N ASP A 156 -1.96 -1.71 -10.62
CA ASP A 156 -2.03 -2.37 -11.92
C ASP A 156 -1.19 -1.62 -12.96
N PRO A 157 -0.55 -2.36 -13.90
CA PRO A 157 0.35 -1.77 -14.89
C PRO A 157 -0.30 -0.68 -15.75
N ASP A 158 -1.58 -0.82 -16.08
CA ASP A 158 -2.33 0.12 -16.92
C ASP A 158 -2.54 1.47 -16.22
N THR A 159 -2.87 1.46 -14.92
CA THR A 159 -2.96 2.68 -14.11
C THR A 159 -1.60 3.33 -13.91
N LEU A 160 -0.56 2.53 -13.65
CA LEU A 160 0.80 3.04 -13.49
C LEU A 160 1.28 3.74 -14.76
N HIS A 161 1.19 3.09 -15.91
CA HIS A 161 1.60 3.67 -17.20
C HIS A 161 0.78 4.90 -17.58
N TRP A 162 -0.53 4.90 -17.31
CA TRP A 162 -1.36 6.08 -17.52
C TRP A 162 -0.86 7.26 -16.68
N ALA A 163 -0.61 7.04 -15.38
CA ALA A 163 -0.14 8.08 -14.48
C ALA A 163 1.24 8.61 -14.87
N GLU A 164 2.20 7.73 -15.21
CA GLU A 164 3.53 8.13 -15.71
C GLU A 164 3.44 8.94 -17.00
N ASN A 165 2.60 8.49 -17.93
CA ASN A 165 2.40 9.19 -19.21
C ASN A 165 1.74 10.56 -19.04
N ALA A 166 0.76 10.68 -18.15
CA ALA A 166 0.10 11.93 -17.86
C ALA A 166 1.02 12.91 -17.13
N LEU A 167 1.62 12.49 -16.03
CA LEU A 167 2.42 13.32 -15.15
C LEU A 167 3.82 13.62 -15.70
N LYS A 168 4.40 12.75 -16.55
CA LYS A 168 5.82 12.78 -16.95
C LYS A 168 6.75 12.84 -15.73
N ARG A 169 6.40 12.13 -14.69
CA ARG A 169 7.11 12.02 -13.42
C ARG A 169 7.13 10.56 -12.96
N PRO A 170 8.10 10.15 -12.12
CA PRO A 170 8.13 8.81 -11.54
C PRO A 170 6.86 8.51 -10.74
N VAL A 171 6.31 7.32 -10.96
CA VAL A 171 5.21 6.75 -10.18
C VAL A 171 5.76 5.53 -9.46
N ILE A 172 5.79 5.58 -8.14
CA ILE A 172 6.45 4.61 -7.28
C ILE A 172 5.39 3.82 -6.53
N ASP A 173 5.29 2.53 -6.82
CA ASP A 173 4.58 1.61 -5.95
C ASP A 173 5.44 1.30 -4.72
N HIS A 174 4.84 1.22 -3.53
CA HIS A 174 5.55 0.82 -2.33
C HIS A 174 4.64 0.05 -1.40
N TRP A 175 5.23 -0.89 -0.65
CA TRP A 175 4.50 -1.85 0.16
C TRP A 175 4.89 -1.78 1.63
N TRP A 176 3.88 -1.75 2.48
CA TRP A 176 3.97 -1.76 3.93
C TRP A 176 2.63 -2.11 4.57
N GLN A 177 2.59 -2.19 5.88
CA GLN A 177 1.42 -2.62 6.64
C GLN A 177 1.19 -1.68 7.83
N THR A 178 0.00 -1.73 8.41
CA THR A 178 -0.29 -1.04 9.68
C THR A 178 0.70 -1.47 10.77
N GLU A 179 1.02 -2.73 10.83
CA GLU A 179 1.96 -3.34 11.77
C GLU A 179 3.37 -2.77 11.65
N THR A 180 3.83 -2.52 10.44
CA THR A 180 5.20 -2.03 10.21
C THR A 180 5.31 -0.51 10.33
N GLY A 181 4.24 0.23 10.03
CA GLY A 181 4.17 1.69 10.22
C GLY A 181 4.93 2.53 9.22
N TRP A 182 5.76 1.91 8.36
CA TRP A 182 6.55 2.55 7.32
C TRP A 182 6.93 1.52 6.23
N PRO A 183 7.40 1.96 5.04
CA PRO A 183 7.66 1.07 3.90
C PRO A 183 8.63 -0.07 4.20
N ILE A 184 8.21 -1.30 3.88
CA ILE A 184 9.07 -2.49 3.87
C ILE A 184 9.84 -2.56 2.54
N ALA A 185 9.15 -2.28 1.42
CA ALA A 185 9.74 -2.23 0.10
C ALA A 185 9.31 -0.98 -0.65
N SER A 186 10.26 -0.33 -1.30
CA SER A 186 10.08 0.88 -2.08
C SER A 186 11.29 1.19 -2.93
N ASN A 187 11.10 2.00 -3.97
CA ASN A 187 12.19 2.70 -4.61
C ASN A 187 12.58 3.91 -3.74
N CYS A 188 13.76 3.88 -3.15
CA CYS A 188 14.24 4.94 -2.25
C CYS A 188 14.74 6.15 -3.04
N MET A 189 13.83 7.05 -3.41
CA MET A 189 14.06 8.14 -4.36
C MET A 189 15.11 9.15 -3.88
N GLY A 190 15.30 9.27 -2.57
CA GLY A 190 16.33 10.13 -1.96
C GLY A 190 17.71 9.49 -1.79
N LEU A 191 17.86 8.19 -2.09
CA LEU A 191 19.14 7.47 -2.00
C LEU A 191 19.62 7.03 -3.38
N HIS A 192 18.96 6.04 -3.93
CA HIS A 192 19.31 5.43 -5.21
C HIS A 192 18.04 5.03 -5.96
N ARG A 193 17.95 5.46 -7.22
CA ARG A 193 16.80 5.17 -8.08
C ARG A 193 17.04 3.90 -8.89
N PHE A 194 16.31 2.86 -8.56
CA PHE A 194 16.25 1.66 -9.38
C PHE A 194 15.28 1.85 -10.56
N PRO A 195 15.44 1.12 -11.65
CA PRO A 195 14.40 1.04 -12.69
C PRO A 195 13.05 0.66 -12.09
N ILE A 196 11.98 1.31 -12.53
CA ILE A 196 10.62 0.98 -12.10
C ILE A 196 10.15 -0.23 -12.89
N LYS A 197 9.72 -1.28 -12.19
CA LYS A 197 9.08 -2.45 -12.79
C LYS A 197 7.59 -2.44 -12.42
N PRO A 198 6.67 -2.41 -13.38
CA PRO A 198 5.22 -2.40 -13.10
C PRO A 198 4.79 -3.54 -12.19
N GLY A 199 3.92 -3.23 -11.20
CA GLY A 199 3.43 -4.19 -10.23
C GLY A 199 4.42 -4.60 -9.13
N SER A 200 5.60 -3.94 -9.06
CA SER A 200 6.61 -4.20 -8.04
C SER A 200 6.86 -2.98 -7.16
N PRO A 201 6.83 -3.10 -5.83
CA PRO A 201 7.29 -2.08 -4.90
C PRO A 201 8.82 -1.97 -4.86
N THR A 202 9.52 -2.48 -5.85
CA THR A 202 10.97 -2.47 -6.03
C THR A 202 11.66 -3.45 -5.07
N LYS A 203 12.44 -2.99 -4.13
CA LYS A 203 13.27 -3.82 -3.22
C LYS A 203 13.02 -3.44 -1.77
N ALA A 204 13.48 -4.31 -0.87
CA ALA A 204 13.47 -4.01 0.55
C ALA A 204 14.18 -2.68 0.82
N VAL A 205 13.53 -1.83 1.61
CA VAL A 205 14.09 -0.55 2.07
C VAL A 205 15.21 -0.84 3.07
N PRO A 206 16.33 -0.10 3.08
CA PRO A 206 17.38 -0.26 4.08
C PRO A 206 16.84 -0.33 5.51
N GLY A 207 17.29 -1.34 6.25
CA GLY A 207 16.76 -1.72 7.56
C GLY A 207 15.92 -2.99 7.52
N TRP A 208 15.32 -3.33 6.39
CA TRP A 208 14.56 -4.55 6.20
C TRP A 208 15.37 -5.64 5.50
N GLN A 209 15.26 -6.86 5.98
CA GLN A 209 15.66 -8.05 5.25
C GLN A 209 14.40 -8.87 4.98
N VAL A 210 13.99 -8.93 3.72
CA VAL A 210 12.78 -9.61 3.26
C VAL A 210 13.18 -10.88 2.54
N ASP A 211 12.58 -12.01 2.91
CA ASP A 211 12.74 -13.28 2.23
C ASP A 211 11.37 -13.86 1.85
N VAL A 212 11.35 -14.73 0.86
CA VAL A 212 10.16 -15.48 0.44
C VAL A 212 10.38 -16.94 0.82
N LEU A 213 9.48 -17.49 1.64
CA LEU A 213 9.63 -18.80 2.23
C LEU A 213 8.51 -19.76 1.75
N ASP A 214 8.85 -21.04 1.59
CA ASP A 214 7.88 -22.11 1.34
C ASP A 214 7.29 -22.65 2.65
N ASP A 215 6.43 -23.66 2.52
CA ASP A 215 5.80 -24.31 3.67
C ASP A 215 6.81 -25.13 4.52
N ALA A 216 7.93 -25.54 3.93
CA ALA A 216 9.06 -26.15 4.64
C ALA A 216 9.96 -25.08 5.32
N LYS A 217 9.61 -23.78 5.22
CA LYS A 217 10.34 -22.66 5.79
C LYS A 217 11.71 -22.40 5.16
N ALA A 218 11.92 -22.93 3.96
CA ALA A 218 13.11 -22.68 3.16
C ALA A 218 12.90 -21.46 2.23
N ILE A 219 13.98 -20.73 1.96
CA ILE A 219 13.95 -19.62 1.00
C ILE A 219 13.75 -20.20 -0.40
N VAL A 220 12.73 -19.70 -1.10
CA VAL A 220 12.40 -20.15 -2.45
C VAL A 220 13.32 -19.51 -3.51
N LYS A 221 13.36 -20.13 -4.70
CA LYS A 221 14.07 -19.59 -5.86
C LYS A 221 13.31 -18.37 -6.43
N ALA A 222 14.04 -17.52 -7.16
CA ALA A 222 13.44 -16.42 -7.90
C ALA A 222 12.27 -16.89 -8.78
N GLY A 223 11.22 -16.08 -8.85
CA GLY A 223 9.99 -16.38 -9.58
C GLY A 223 9.02 -17.34 -8.89
N THR A 224 9.41 -17.93 -7.75
CA THR A 224 8.54 -18.86 -7.01
C THR A 224 7.73 -18.12 -5.96
N ILE A 225 6.41 -18.31 -5.96
CA ILE A 225 5.50 -17.73 -4.98
C ILE A 225 5.65 -18.46 -3.63
N GLY A 226 5.78 -17.68 -2.56
CA GLY A 226 5.82 -18.15 -1.18
C GLY A 226 5.30 -17.10 -0.22
N SER A 227 5.43 -17.37 1.08
CA SER A 227 5.11 -16.42 2.14
C SER A 227 6.20 -15.36 2.26
N ILE A 228 5.82 -14.09 2.16
CA ILE A 228 6.77 -12.98 2.33
C ILE A 228 6.99 -12.77 3.82
N CYS A 229 8.24 -12.85 4.25
CA CYS A 229 8.62 -12.74 5.65
C CYS A 229 9.75 -11.74 5.84
N CYS A 230 9.75 -11.02 6.97
CA CYS A 230 10.82 -10.11 7.32
C CYS A 230 11.70 -10.75 8.40
N LYS A 231 13.01 -10.84 8.15
CA LYS A 231 13.95 -11.44 9.08
C LYS A 231 14.09 -10.60 10.36
N LEU A 232 14.15 -11.26 11.49
CA LEU A 232 14.37 -10.62 12.79
C LEU A 232 15.88 -10.29 13.03
N PRO A 233 16.18 -9.21 13.78
CA PRO A 233 15.25 -8.28 14.41
C PRO A 233 14.62 -7.32 13.39
N LEU A 234 13.37 -6.90 13.62
CA LEU A 234 12.74 -5.86 12.83
C LEU A 234 13.38 -4.49 13.09
N PRO A 235 13.40 -3.59 12.11
CA PRO A 235 13.93 -2.25 12.30
C PRO A 235 13.03 -1.40 13.23
N PRO A 236 13.57 -0.29 13.80
CA PRO A 236 12.79 0.64 14.61
C PRO A 236 11.52 1.12 13.92
N GLY A 237 10.50 1.48 14.70
CA GLY A 237 9.21 1.99 14.18
C GLY A 237 8.21 0.92 13.78
N THR A 238 8.57 -0.36 13.90
CA THR A 238 7.61 -1.47 13.78
C THR A 238 6.87 -1.70 15.09
N LEU A 239 5.75 -2.47 15.05
CA LEU A 239 5.03 -2.80 16.27
C LEU A 239 5.94 -3.56 17.26
N PRO A 240 6.08 -3.10 18.51
CA PRO A 240 6.74 -3.89 19.56
C PRO A 240 5.83 -5.03 20.05
N THR A 241 4.53 -4.83 20.05
CA THR A 241 3.53 -5.81 20.48
C THR A 241 2.12 -5.41 20.04
N LEU A 242 1.11 -6.22 20.38
CA LEU A 242 -0.29 -5.87 20.37
C LEU A 242 -0.75 -5.45 21.78
N TRP A 243 -1.60 -4.44 21.86
CA TRP A 243 -2.09 -3.90 23.12
C TRP A 243 -2.83 -4.95 23.94
N ASN A 244 -2.34 -5.19 25.16
CA ASN A 244 -2.84 -6.21 26.10
C ASN A 244 -2.93 -7.62 25.48
N ALA A 245 -2.10 -7.96 24.48
CA ALA A 245 -2.19 -9.20 23.76
C ALA A 245 -0.81 -9.72 23.26
N ASP A 246 0.21 -9.70 24.12
CA ASP A 246 1.59 -10.13 23.78
C ASP A 246 1.67 -11.56 23.25
N GLN A 247 0.89 -12.48 23.84
CA GLN A 247 0.90 -13.86 23.34
C GLN A 247 0.30 -13.94 21.95
N ARG A 248 -0.79 -13.22 21.68
CA ARG A 248 -1.40 -13.12 20.35
C ARG A 248 -0.43 -12.53 19.32
N TYR A 249 0.38 -11.54 19.71
CA TYR A 249 1.44 -11.02 18.86
C TYR A 249 2.43 -12.10 18.45
N LYS A 250 2.94 -12.87 19.41
CA LYS A 250 3.90 -13.95 19.16
C LYS A 250 3.30 -15.03 18.27
N ASP A 251 2.08 -15.46 18.57
CA ASP A 251 1.40 -16.52 17.83
C ASP A 251 1.08 -16.11 16.38
N ALA A 252 0.62 -14.87 16.18
CA ALA A 252 0.19 -14.40 14.86
C ALA A 252 1.36 -14.05 13.92
N TYR A 253 2.47 -13.54 14.47
CA TYR A 253 3.52 -12.98 13.64
C TYR A 253 4.88 -13.66 13.73
N LEU A 254 5.18 -14.39 14.82
CA LEU A 254 6.52 -14.93 15.07
C LEU A 254 6.61 -16.46 15.16
N ALA A 255 5.49 -17.13 15.40
CA ALA A 255 5.49 -18.57 15.67
C ALA A 255 5.65 -19.43 14.41
N GLU A 256 5.06 -19.04 13.29
CA GLU A 256 5.00 -19.88 12.08
C GLU A 256 6.35 -20.01 11.38
N PHE A 257 7.14 -18.94 11.31
CA PHE A 257 8.45 -18.91 10.65
C PHE A 257 9.53 -18.51 11.66
N PRO A 258 10.22 -19.45 12.32
CA PRO A 258 11.23 -19.14 13.32
C PRO A 258 12.32 -18.21 12.78
N GLY A 259 12.58 -17.12 13.50
CA GLY A 259 13.54 -16.08 13.10
C GLY A 259 13.00 -15.04 12.11
N TYR A 260 11.71 -15.09 11.79
CA TYR A 260 11.05 -14.15 10.89
C TYR A 260 9.75 -13.60 11.49
N TYR A 261 9.40 -12.41 11.05
CA TYR A 261 8.08 -11.82 11.16
C TYR A 261 7.25 -12.21 9.93
N LYS A 262 6.09 -12.82 10.14
CA LYS A 262 5.13 -13.19 9.11
C LYS A 262 4.31 -11.97 8.70
N THR A 263 4.42 -11.54 7.45
CA THR A 263 3.62 -10.41 6.93
C THR A 263 2.18 -10.81 6.61
N ALA A 264 1.93 -12.10 6.46
CA ALA A 264 0.69 -12.66 5.91
C ALA A 264 0.39 -12.19 4.48
N ASP A 265 1.40 -11.76 3.74
CA ASP A 265 1.35 -11.54 2.30
C ASP A 265 2.13 -12.63 1.58
N ALA A 266 1.67 -13.00 0.40
CA ALA A 266 2.32 -13.93 -0.51
C ALA A 266 2.83 -13.22 -1.74
N GLY A 267 3.95 -13.70 -2.28
CA GLY A 267 4.55 -13.11 -3.47
C GLY A 267 5.86 -13.80 -3.83
N TYR A 268 6.64 -13.16 -4.67
CA TYR A 268 7.93 -13.68 -5.11
C TYR A 268 8.96 -12.56 -5.28
N LYS A 269 10.22 -12.93 -5.40
CA LYS A 269 11.29 -12.07 -5.91
C LYS A 269 11.65 -12.50 -7.33
N ASP A 270 11.90 -11.55 -8.22
CA ASP A 270 12.50 -11.87 -9.52
C ASP A 270 14.02 -12.08 -9.39
N GLU A 271 14.68 -12.39 -10.52
CA GLU A 271 16.13 -12.62 -10.60
C GLU A 271 16.96 -11.40 -10.21
N ASP A 272 16.41 -10.19 -10.39
CA ASP A 272 17.06 -8.93 -9.99
C ASP A 272 16.78 -8.57 -8.51
N GLY A 273 15.99 -9.38 -7.80
CA GLY A 273 15.62 -9.20 -6.39
C GLY A 273 14.49 -8.20 -6.16
N TYR A 274 13.71 -7.87 -7.19
CA TYR A 274 12.49 -7.08 -7.06
C TYR A 274 11.39 -7.93 -6.45
N LEU A 275 10.67 -7.35 -5.48
CA LEU A 275 9.52 -7.97 -4.84
C LEU A 275 8.26 -7.78 -5.69
N TYR A 276 7.40 -8.79 -5.67
CA TYR A 276 6.06 -8.74 -6.23
C TYR A 276 5.09 -9.27 -5.19
N ILE A 277 4.20 -8.41 -4.70
CA ILE A 277 3.17 -8.77 -3.73
C ILE A 277 1.96 -9.23 -4.52
N MET A 278 1.56 -10.49 -4.33
CA MET A 278 0.52 -11.10 -5.18
C MET A 278 -0.85 -11.12 -4.51
N ALA A 279 -0.91 -11.46 -3.23
CA ALA A 279 -2.14 -11.51 -2.44
C ALA A 279 -1.82 -11.67 -0.94
N ARG A 280 -2.84 -11.63 -0.10
CA ARG A 280 -2.75 -12.14 1.27
C ARG A 280 -2.56 -13.66 1.23
N THR A 281 -1.86 -14.23 2.22
CA THR A 281 -1.66 -15.69 2.27
C THR A 281 -2.97 -16.47 2.45
N ASP A 282 -3.97 -15.85 3.07
CA ASP A 282 -5.33 -16.36 3.23
C ASP A 282 -6.18 -16.26 1.95
N ASP A 283 -5.79 -15.41 0.99
CA ASP A 283 -6.43 -15.24 -0.32
C ASP A 283 -5.76 -16.07 -1.42
N ILE A 284 -4.69 -16.81 -1.12
CA ILE A 284 -4.07 -17.75 -2.05
C ILE A 284 -4.91 -19.01 -2.15
N ILE A 285 -5.33 -19.37 -3.35
CA ILE A 285 -6.09 -20.59 -3.65
C ILE A 285 -5.11 -21.71 -3.95
N ASN A 286 -5.21 -22.83 -3.20
CA ASN A 286 -4.38 -24.00 -3.41
C ASN A 286 -5.12 -25.03 -4.24
N VAL A 287 -4.82 -25.10 -5.54
CA VAL A 287 -5.44 -26.03 -6.50
C VAL A 287 -4.49 -27.17 -6.79
N ALA A 288 -4.73 -28.36 -6.26
CA ALA A 288 -3.90 -29.54 -6.48
C ALA A 288 -2.39 -29.29 -6.29
N GLY A 289 -2.01 -28.49 -5.28
CA GLY A 289 -0.62 -28.11 -4.99
C GLY A 289 -0.11 -26.88 -5.73
N HIS A 290 -0.88 -26.28 -6.64
CA HIS A 290 -0.57 -25.02 -7.28
C HIS A 290 -1.15 -23.85 -6.49
N ARG A 291 -0.32 -22.84 -6.24
CA ARG A 291 -0.71 -21.61 -5.56
C ARG A 291 -1.16 -20.56 -6.59
N LEU A 292 -2.44 -20.23 -6.57
CA LEU A 292 -3.06 -19.25 -7.46
C LEU A 292 -3.39 -18.00 -6.68
N SER A 293 -3.00 -16.83 -7.20
CA SER A 293 -3.32 -15.54 -6.61
C SER A 293 -4.70 -15.08 -7.07
N THR A 294 -5.60 -14.80 -6.13
CA THR A 294 -6.91 -14.19 -6.44
C THR A 294 -6.72 -12.85 -7.15
N GLY A 295 -5.81 -12.00 -6.65
CA GLY A 295 -5.54 -10.69 -7.25
C GLY A 295 -4.98 -10.76 -8.67
N ALA A 296 -4.16 -11.77 -9.00
CA ALA A 296 -3.68 -11.95 -10.38
C ALA A 296 -4.81 -12.36 -11.32
N MET A 297 -5.72 -13.23 -10.87
CA MET A 297 -6.91 -13.58 -11.64
C MET A 297 -7.86 -12.39 -11.79
N GLU A 298 -8.11 -11.65 -10.72
CA GLU A 298 -8.93 -10.43 -10.74
C GLU A 298 -8.39 -9.38 -11.72
N GLU A 299 -7.06 -9.21 -11.80
CA GLU A 299 -6.42 -8.31 -12.78
C GLU A 299 -6.74 -8.73 -14.22
N VAL A 300 -6.67 -10.03 -14.51
CA VAL A 300 -7.03 -10.57 -15.84
C VAL A 300 -8.51 -10.35 -16.12
N LEU A 301 -9.40 -10.67 -15.17
CA LEU A 301 -10.84 -10.48 -15.31
C LEU A 301 -11.22 -9.00 -15.51
N ALA A 302 -10.58 -8.09 -14.77
CA ALA A 302 -10.81 -6.65 -14.86
C ALA A 302 -10.36 -6.06 -16.21
N SER A 303 -9.44 -6.71 -16.92
CA SER A 303 -8.99 -6.27 -18.25
C SER A 303 -10.04 -6.51 -19.36
N HIS A 304 -11.07 -7.34 -19.08
CA HIS A 304 -12.15 -7.59 -20.04
C HIS A 304 -12.99 -6.32 -20.25
N PRO A 305 -13.29 -5.93 -21.53
CA PRO A 305 -13.96 -4.66 -21.85
C PRO A 305 -15.34 -4.49 -21.21
N ASP A 306 -16.06 -5.59 -20.99
CA ASP A 306 -17.43 -5.58 -20.45
C ASP A 306 -17.50 -5.69 -18.92
N VAL A 307 -16.37 -5.96 -18.23
CA VAL A 307 -16.32 -6.10 -16.77
C VAL A 307 -16.13 -4.75 -16.10
N ALA A 308 -17.01 -4.41 -15.16
CA ALA A 308 -16.90 -3.22 -14.31
C ALA A 308 -16.12 -3.49 -13.02
N GLU A 309 -16.46 -4.62 -12.36
CA GLU A 309 -15.83 -5.08 -11.12
C GLU A 309 -15.78 -6.61 -11.12
N CYS A 310 -14.81 -7.16 -10.43
CA CYS A 310 -14.70 -8.60 -10.25
C CYS A 310 -14.14 -8.95 -8.87
N ALA A 311 -14.39 -10.17 -8.43
CA ALA A 311 -13.77 -10.77 -7.26
C ALA A 311 -13.55 -12.26 -7.50
N VAL A 312 -12.47 -12.82 -6.96
CA VAL A 312 -12.16 -14.26 -7.01
C VAL A 312 -11.97 -14.78 -5.61
N ILE A 313 -12.63 -15.90 -5.29
CA ILE A 313 -12.46 -16.61 -4.02
C ILE A 313 -12.09 -18.07 -4.24
N GLY A 314 -11.42 -18.68 -3.27
CA GLY A 314 -11.22 -20.11 -3.21
C GLY A 314 -12.44 -20.82 -2.62
N VAL A 315 -12.98 -21.79 -3.33
CA VAL A 315 -14.03 -22.67 -2.79
C VAL A 315 -13.51 -24.08 -2.63
N ALA A 316 -13.97 -24.79 -1.59
CA ALA A 316 -13.53 -26.14 -1.31
C ALA A 316 -13.90 -27.10 -2.46
N ASP A 317 -12.95 -27.95 -2.85
CA ASP A 317 -13.12 -29.03 -3.84
C ASP A 317 -12.57 -30.35 -3.26
N ALA A 318 -13.34 -31.40 -3.37
CA ALA A 318 -13.01 -32.69 -2.77
C ALA A 318 -11.77 -33.36 -3.37
N LEU A 319 -11.42 -33.06 -4.63
CA LEU A 319 -10.29 -33.64 -5.34
C LEU A 319 -9.07 -32.75 -5.36
N LYS A 320 -9.28 -31.45 -5.58
CA LYS A 320 -8.23 -30.47 -5.79
C LYS A 320 -7.89 -29.63 -4.55
N GLY A 321 -8.59 -29.83 -3.42
CA GLY A 321 -8.51 -29.06 -2.21
C GLY A 321 -9.31 -27.76 -2.33
N GLN A 322 -8.97 -26.90 -3.28
CA GLN A 322 -9.72 -25.68 -3.63
C GLN A 322 -9.81 -25.52 -5.14
N VAL A 323 -10.80 -24.76 -5.59
CA VAL A 323 -10.90 -24.24 -6.96
C VAL A 323 -11.31 -22.77 -6.94
N PRO A 324 -10.88 -21.94 -7.91
CA PRO A 324 -11.28 -20.55 -7.97
C PRO A 324 -12.75 -20.42 -8.41
N LEU A 325 -13.48 -19.50 -7.78
CA LEU A 325 -14.80 -19.05 -8.16
C LEU A 325 -14.76 -17.54 -8.39
N GLY A 326 -15.02 -17.10 -9.62
CA GLY A 326 -15.05 -15.70 -10.01
C GLY A 326 -16.46 -15.12 -9.94
N PHE A 327 -16.58 -13.89 -9.45
CA PHE A 327 -17.78 -13.06 -9.50
C PHE A 327 -17.50 -11.86 -10.41
N LEU A 328 -18.47 -11.52 -11.27
CA LEU A 328 -18.35 -10.41 -12.21
C LEU A 328 -19.54 -9.46 -12.09
N LEU A 329 -19.25 -8.17 -12.09
CA LEU A 329 -20.23 -7.12 -12.33
C LEU A 329 -19.97 -6.53 -13.72
N LEU A 330 -20.97 -6.57 -14.60
CA LEU A 330 -20.84 -6.03 -15.95
C LEU A 330 -21.04 -4.51 -15.95
N LYS A 331 -20.40 -3.84 -16.90
CA LYS A 331 -20.58 -2.39 -17.13
C LYS A 331 -22.03 -2.10 -17.53
N ALA A 332 -22.52 -0.93 -17.16
CA ALA A 332 -23.84 -0.48 -17.56
C ALA A 332 -23.95 -0.42 -19.10
N GLY A 333 -25.04 -0.94 -19.64
CA GLY A 333 -25.31 -0.94 -21.09
C GLY A 333 -24.71 -2.10 -21.89
N VAL A 334 -24.01 -3.04 -21.25
CA VAL A 334 -23.59 -4.29 -21.90
C VAL A 334 -24.82 -5.07 -22.33
N LYS A 335 -24.88 -5.43 -23.63
CA LYS A 335 -26.00 -6.17 -24.23
C LYS A 335 -25.68 -7.64 -24.48
N ARG A 336 -24.46 -8.05 -24.29
CA ARG A 336 -24.02 -9.45 -24.42
C ARG A 336 -24.63 -10.30 -23.31
N ALA A 337 -24.91 -11.56 -23.61
CA ALA A 337 -25.36 -12.52 -22.59
C ALA A 337 -24.26 -12.73 -21.53
N SER A 338 -24.65 -12.84 -20.27
CA SER A 338 -23.71 -13.03 -19.15
C SER A 338 -22.89 -14.30 -19.33
N GLU A 339 -23.45 -15.34 -19.90
CA GLU A 339 -22.79 -16.62 -20.17
C GLU A 339 -21.70 -16.52 -21.25
N ASP A 340 -21.82 -15.58 -22.18
CA ASP A 340 -20.80 -15.33 -23.21
C ASP A 340 -19.63 -14.60 -22.61
N VAL A 341 -19.88 -13.58 -21.78
CA VAL A 341 -18.83 -12.88 -21.05
C VAL A 341 -18.12 -13.83 -20.07
N ALA A 342 -18.86 -14.68 -19.37
CA ALA A 342 -18.28 -15.67 -18.47
C ALA A 342 -17.35 -16.66 -19.21
N ARG A 343 -17.72 -17.10 -20.42
CA ARG A 343 -16.83 -17.95 -21.23
C ARG A 343 -15.56 -17.23 -21.66
N ASP A 344 -15.68 -15.97 -22.08
CA ASP A 344 -14.53 -15.18 -22.52
C ASP A 344 -13.52 -15.02 -21.36
N VAL A 345 -13.98 -14.61 -20.18
CA VAL A 345 -13.09 -14.39 -19.03
C VAL A 345 -12.45 -15.68 -18.50
N VAL A 346 -13.15 -16.83 -18.57
CA VAL A 346 -12.57 -18.14 -18.22
C VAL A 346 -11.43 -18.54 -19.17
N GLN A 347 -11.47 -18.10 -20.43
CA GLN A 347 -10.40 -18.36 -21.40
C GLN A 347 -9.21 -17.39 -21.23
N MET A 348 -9.39 -16.28 -20.54
CA MET A 348 -8.32 -15.30 -20.30
C MET A 348 -7.45 -15.68 -19.11
N VAL A 349 -8.01 -16.42 -18.14
CA VAL A 349 -7.34 -16.91 -16.92
C VAL A 349 -6.72 -18.28 -17.19
#